data_4aa3376ae7b924666e15acbc5bd431fe
#
_entry.id   4aa3376ae7b924666e15acbc5bd431fe
#
_cell.length_a   1.000
_cell.length_b   1.000
_cell.length_c   1.000
_cell.angle_alpha   90.00
_cell.angle_beta   90.00
_cell.angle_gamma   90.00
#
_symmetry.space_group_name_H-M   'P 1'
#
loop_
_entity.id
_entity.type
_entity.pdbx_description
1 polymer ?
#
loop_
_entity_poly.entity_id
_entity_poly.type
_entity_poly.pdbx_seq_one_letter_code
_entity_poly.pdbx_strand_id
1 'polypeptide(L)'
;MIDKVWNWKNLNEAWKKVKKNKGAAGIDKVTIDEFERNLEQNLNEIQRLLRQDKYEPTPVNRVYIPKSDGKQRPLGIPIIRDRVVQQALKNVIEPIFEAEFLDSSFGYRAERSAKQAIEQIEAVRDEGHEWVLDADIKAFFDTVNHEKLMDAVAERISDGRVLRLIRAFLKADIMEQGQGLRENVIGTPQGGVISPLLANIYLHYFDERMAELGYEVVRYADDFLVLCEDEEEAKEAITHVREILDELALTLHPEKTKIKNFSEGVDFLGFTVYIGHKVPRKETVKKYKDAVRRVTRRNLPINLEMVIVKLNPIIVGWGNYFKIANVNWLYKGLDSWTRMRLRAFKEKKKSYLSNTRIRNDFLKNRGLKSLSTLLNPEW
;
A
#
# COMPACT_ATOMS: atom_id res chain seq x y z
N MET A 1 -23.60 -14.09 -11.76
CA MET A 1 -22.66 -13.13 -11.08
C MET A 1 -22.12 -12.09 -12.05
N ILE A 2 -21.78 -12.46 -13.28
CA ILE A 2 -21.30 -11.49 -14.30
C ILE A 2 -22.32 -10.38 -14.60
N ASP A 3 -23.63 -10.66 -14.47
CA ASP A 3 -24.70 -9.69 -14.59
C ASP A 3 -24.56 -8.51 -13.60
N LYS A 4 -24.09 -8.77 -12.40
CA LYS A 4 -23.78 -7.73 -11.40
C LYS A 4 -22.55 -6.91 -11.80
N VAL A 5 -21.56 -7.51 -12.47
CA VAL A 5 -20.34 -6.79 -12.92
C VAL A 5 -20.71 -5.75 -13.96
N TRP A 6 -21.46 -6.11 -15.01
CA TRP A 6 -21.86 -5.19 -16.06
C TRP A 6 -23.11 -4.35 -15.75
N ASN A 7 -23.69 -4.49 -14.55
CA ASN A 7 -24.79 -3.64 -14.14
C ASN A 7 -24.39 -2.15 -14.20
N TRP A 8 -25.24 -1.31 -14.78
CA TRP A 8 -24.98 0.11 -14.97
C TRP A 8 -24.62 0.83 -13.67
N LYS A 9 -25.35 0.54 -12.60
CA LYS A 9 -25.08 1.13 -11.28
C LYS A 9 -23.68 0.77 -10.81
N ASN A 10 -23.26 -0.50 -10.93
CA ASN A 10 -21.95 -0.96 -10.52
C ASN A 10 -20.84 -0.34 -11.39
N LEU A 11 -21.02 -0.27 -12.72
CA LEU A 11 -20.05 0.38 -13.60
C LEU A 11 -19.86 1.87 -13.26
N ASN A 12 -20.95 2.56 -12.93
CA ASN A 12 -20.88 3.97 -12.53
C ASN A 12 -20.21 4.16 -11.17
N GLU A 13 -20.46 3.27 -10.19
CA GLU A 13 -19.75 3.26 -8.89
C GLU A 13 -18.26 2.94 -9.08
N ALA A 14 -17.93 2.00 -9.95
CA ALA A 14 -16.55 1.68 -10.30
C ALA A 14 -15.83 2.88 -10.93
N TRP A 15 -16.48 3.57 -11.86
CA TRP A 15 -15.97 4.80 -12.45
C TRP A 15 -15.65 5.87 -11.39
N LYS A 16 -16.58 6.12 -10.46
CA LYS A 16 -16.37 7.10 -9.37
C LYS A 16 -15.14 6.79 -8.53
N LYS A 17 -14.91 5.50 -8.22
CA LYS A 17 -13.72 5.04 -7.48
C LYS A 17 -12.44 5.25 -8.31
N VAL A 18 -12.45 4.88 -9.59
CA VAL A 18 -11.31 5.08 -10.51
C VAL A 18 -10.98 6.56 -10.67
N LYS A 19 -11.99 7.42 -10.87
CA LYS A 19 -11.83 8.88 -10.97
C LYS A 19 -11.20 9.48 -9.71
N LYS A 20 -11.66 9.05 -8.53
CA LYS A 20 -11.14 9.53 -7.23
C LYS A 20 -9.64 9.25 -7.07
N ASN A 21 -9.14 8.15 -7.61
CA ASN A 21 -7.74 7.74 -7.51
C ASN A 21 -6.78 8.53 -8.42
N LYS A 22 -7.28 9.32 -9.37
CA LYS A 22 -6.48 10.23 -10.23
C LYS A 22 -5.23 9.59 -10.85
N GLY A 23 -5.33 8.35 -11.30
CA GLY A 23 -4.20 7.62 -11.87
C GLY A 23 -3.75 8.16 -13.25
N ALA A 24 -2.50 7.88 -13.63
CA ALA A 24 -1.95 8.22 -14.95
C ALA A 24 -2.68 7.48 -16.09
N ALA A 25 -2.62 8.00 -17.32
CA ALA A 25 -3.13 7.34 -18.52
C ALA A 25 -2.37 6.03 -18.81
N GLY A 26 -3.06 5.07 -19.43
CA GLY A 26 -2.45 3.82 -19.92
C GLY A 26 -1.76 3.99 -21.27
N ILE A 27 -1.62 2.88 -22.02
CA ILE A 27 -0.95 2.88 -23.34
C ILE A 27 -1.73 3.68 -24.39
N ASP A 28 -3.06 3.80 -24.22
CA ASP A 28 -3.96 4.58 -25.09
C ASP A 28 -3.83 6.09 -24.89
N LYS A 29 -3.10 6.52 -23.84
CA LYS A 29 -2.91 7.91 -23.43
C LYS A 29 -4.20 8.65 -23.04
N VAL A 30 -5.34 7.95 -22.93
CA VAL A 30 -6.61 8.53 -22.51
C VAL A 30 -6.52 8.93 -21.03
N THR A 31 -6.79 10.20 -20.75
CA THR A 31 -6.81 10.75 -19.39
C THR A 31 -8.18 10.56 -18.72
N ILE A 32 -8.22 10.72 -17.39
CA ILE A 32 -9.47 10.70 -16.60
C ILE A 32 -10.49 11.70 -17.16
N ASP A 33 -10.05 12.93 -17.50
CA ASP A 33 -10.90 13.99 -17.98
C ASP A 33 -11.45 13.69 -19.41
N GLU A 34 -10.63 13.07 -20.27
CA GLU A 34 -11.07 12.64 -21.61
C GLU A 34 -12.06 11.49 -21.53
N PHE A 35 -11.84 10.51 -20.67
CA PHE A 35 -12.78 9.42 -20.44
C PHE A 35 -14.12 9.95 -19.90
N GLU A 36 -14.09 10.93 -19.00
CA GLU A 36 -15.27 11.56 -18.41
C GLU A 36 -16.12 12.31 -19.43
N ARG A 37 -15.51 13.01 -20.40
CA ARG A 37 -16.25 13.74 -21.44
C ARG A 37 -17.21 12.85 -22.23
N ASN A 38 -16.86 11.57 -22.38
CA ASN A 38 -17.65 10.57 -23.11
C ASN A 38 -18.13 9.44 -22.19
N LEU A 39 -18.37 9.74 -20.91
CA LEU A 39 -18.60 8.73 -19.88
C LEU A 39 -19.71 7.75 -20.22
N GLU A 40 -20.88 8.26 -20.62
CA GLU A 40 -22.04 7.42 -20.92
C GLU A 40 -21.76 6.47 -22.09
N GLN A 41 -21.14 6.97 -23.16
CA GLN A 41 -20.74 6.16 -24.30
C GLN A 41 -19.72 5.08 -23.91
N ASN A 42 -18.71 5.46 -23.11
CA ASN A 42 -17.67 4.55 -22.64
C ASN A 42 -18.25 3.44 -21.74
N LEU A 43 -19.15 3.78 -20.82
CA LEU A 43 -19.77 2.78 -19.94
C LEU A 43 -20.75 1.88 -20.72
N ASN A 44 -21.50 2.41 -21.67
CA ASN A 44 -22.37 1.61 -22.54
C ASN A 44 -21.56 0.61 -23.37
N GLU A 45 -20.42 1.01 -23.90
CA GLU A 45 -19.54 0.12 -24.66
C GLU A 45 -18.94 -0.98 -23.76
N ILE A 46 -18.48 -0.65 -22.56
CA ILE A 46 -18.03 -1.64 -21.56
C ILE A 46 -19.16 -2.63 -21.26
N GLN A 47 -20.38 -2.15 -20.98
CA GLN A 47 -21.52 -2.97 -20.69
C GLN A 47 -21.84 -3.92 -21.87
N ARG A 48 -21.85 -3.41 -23.09
CA ARG A 48 -22.12 -4.16 -24.33
C ARG A 48 -21.11 -5.30 -24.50
N LEU A 49 -19.82 -4.99 -24.36
CA LEU A 49 -18.73 -6.00 -24.50
C LEU A 49 -18.82 -7.07 -23.42
N LEU A 50 -19.04 -6.70 -22.15
CA LEU A 50 -19.20 -7.65 -21.05
C LEU A 50 -20.46 -8.52 -21.23
N ARG A 51 -21.59 -7.97 -21.69
CA ARG A 51 -22.82 -8.73 -21.96
C ARG A 51 -22.60 -9.77 -23.06
N GLN A 52 -21.86 -9.43 -24.10
CA GLN A 52 -21.57 -10.30 -25.22
C GLN A 52 -20.44 -11.30 -24.99
N ASP A 53 -19.78 -11.28 -23.81
CA ASP A 53 -18.59 -12.08 -23.49
C ASP A 53 -17.43 -11.80 -24.47
N LYS A 54 -17.31 -10.55 -24.93
CA LYS A 54 -16.30 -10.08 -25.91
C LYS A 54 -15.33 -9.04 -25.31
N TYR A 55 -15.34 -8.89 -23.99
CA TYR A 55 -14.42 -7.96 -23.36
C TYR A 55 -13.02 -8.54 -23.32
N GLU A 56 -12.08 -7.83 -23.90
CA GLU A 56 -10.65 -8.17 -23.89
C GLU A 56 -9.86 -7.03 -23.22
N PRO A 57 -9.04 -7.35 -22.20
CA PRO A 57 -8.13 -6.40 -21.59
C PRO A 57 -7.09 -5.88 -22.59
N THR A 58 -6.74 -4.62 -22.46
CA THR A 58 -5.67 -3.99 -23.23
C THR A 58 -4.32 -4.24 -22.54
N PRO A 59 -3.20 -4.34 -23.28
CA PRO A 59 -1.86 -4.47 -22.71
C PRO A 59 -1.57 -3.37 -21.68
N VAL A 60 -0.89 -3.73 -20.60
CA VAL A 60 -0.56 -2.85 -19.48
C VAL A 60 0.72 -2.06 -19.80
N ASN A 61 0.71 -0.75 -19.62
CA ASN A 61 1.91 0.08 -19.82
C ASN A 61 2.86 -0.07 -18.63
N ARG A 62 4.05 -0.66 -18.84
CA ARG A 62 5.07 -0.82 -17.80
C ARG A 62 5.90 0.45 -17.64
N VAL A 63 5.95 0.94 -16.41
CA VAL A 63 6.83 2.03 -15.99
C VAL A 63 7.65 1.61 -14.78
N TYR A 64 8.82 2.23 -14.60
CA TYR A 64 9.70 1.91 -13.48
C TYR A 64 9.74 3.06 -12.48
N ILE A 65 9.50 2.76 -11.20
CA ILE A 65 9.56 3.72 -10.10
C ILE A 65 10.79 3.40 -9.24
N PRO A 66 11.66 4.40 -8.96
CA PRO A 66 12.84 4.18 -8.12
C PRO A 66 12.44 3.82 -6.69
N LYS A 67 13.02 2.74 -6.16
CA LYS A 67 12.94 2.36 -4.75
C LYS A 67 13.96 3.14 -3.92
N SER A 68 13.79 3.13 -2.58
CA SER A 68 14.72 3.78 -1.65
C SER A 68 16.12 3.15 -1.60
N ASP A 69 16.25 1.89 -2.03
CA ASP A 69 17.50 1.14 -2.14
C ASP A 69 18.23 1.33 -3.49
N GLY A 70 17.73 2.21 -4.36
CA GLY A 70 18.26 2.47 -5.69
C GLY A 70 17.80 1.49 -6.77
N LYS A 71 17.09 0.41 -6.41
CA LYS A 71 16.46 -0.51 -7.37
C LYS A 71 15.22 0.12 -7.97
N GLN A 72 14.73 -0.44 -9.06
CA GLN A 72 13.49 -0.02 -9.70
C GLN A 72 12.36 -1.00 -9.37
N ARG A 73 11.15 -0.46 -9.16
CA ARG A 73 9.92 -1.24 -9.04
C ARG A 73 9.17 -1.15 -10.36
N PRO A 74 8.91 -2.25 -11.06
CA PRO A 74 8.04 -2.26 -12.21
C PRO A 74 6.60 -1.98 -11.76
N LEU A 75 5.91 -1.04 -12.42
CA LEU A 75 4.50 -0.75 -12.20
C LEU A 75 3.77 -0.88 -13.53
N GLY A 76 2.71 -1.66 -13.57
CA GLY A 76 1.84 -1.79 -14.72
C GLY A 76 0.68 -0.81 -14.63
N ILE A 77 0.50 0.04 -15.64
CA ILE A 77 -0.58 1.02 -15.71
C ILE A 77 -1.62 0.55 -16.73
N PRO A 78 -2.77 -0.03 -16.30
CA PRO A 78 -3.86 -0.37 -17.22
C PRO A 78 -4.52 0.89 -17.76
N ILE A 79 -5.16 0.80 -18.92
CA ILE A 79 -6.01 1.88 -19.46
C ILE A 79 -7.21 2.12 -18.53
N ILE A 80 -7.83 3.28 -18.63
CA ILE A 80 -8.94 3.66 -17.72
C ILE A 80 -10.14 2.73 -17.87
N ARG A 81 -10.46 2.30 -19.09
CA ARG A 81 -11.51 1.33 -19.38
C ARG A 81 -11.31 0.03 -18.58
N ASP A 82 -10.10 -0.51 -18.60
CA ASP A 82 -9.78 -1.74 -17.89
C ASP A 82 -9.83 -1.57 -16.37
N ARG A 83 -9.40 -0.40 -15.85
CA ARG A 83 -9.54 -0.09 -14.41
C ARG A 83 -11.00 -0.05 -13.98
N VAL A 84 -11.91 0.48 -14.80
CA VAL A 84 -13.34 0.50 -14.50
C VAL A 84 -13.89 -0.91 -14.45
N VAL A 85 -13.53 -1.78 -15.39
CA VAL A 85 -13.97 -3.18 -15.39
C VAL A 85 -13.39 -3.95 -14.21
N GLN A 86 -12.10 -3.81 -13.93
CA GLN A 86 -11.45 -4.41 -12.76
C GLN A 86 -12.11 -3.94 -11.46
N GLN A 87 -12.44 -2.66 -11.34
CA GLN A 87 -13.13 -2.14 -10.15
C GLN A 87 -14.56 -2.66 -10.05
N ALA A 88 -15.29 -2.75 -11.16
CA ALA A 88 -16.64 -3.32 -11.17
C ALA A 88 -16.64 -4.80 -10.80
N LEU A 89 -15.66 -5.56 -11.28
CA LEU A 89 -15.42 -6.94 -10.92
C LEU A 89 -15.09 -7.06 -9.43
N LYS A 90 -14.13 -6.25 -8.94
CA LYS A 90 -13.74 -6.19 -7.53
C LYS A 90 -14.95 -5.90 -6.63
N ASN A 91 -15.80 -4.93 -6.96
CA ASN A 91 -16.99 -4.60 -6.17
C ASN A 91 -17.93 -5.81 -5.96
N VAL A 92 -17.95 -6.76 -6.92
CA VAL A 92 -18.84 -7.94 -6.87
C VAL A 92 -18.22 -9.10 -6.11
N ILE A 93 -16.90 -9.34 -6.29
CA ILE A 93 -16.25 -10.53 -5.71
C ILE A 93 -15.61 -10.26 -4.34
N GLU A 94 -15.14 -9.03 -4.08
CA GLU A 94 -14.46 -8.68 -2.81
C GLU A 94 -15.29 -9.05 -1.56
N PRO A 95 -16.60 -8.78 -1.48
CA PRO A 95 -17.39 -9.13 -0.29
C PRO A 95 -17.45 -10.63 0.00
N ILE A 96 -17.27 -11.47 -1.02
CA ILE A 96 -17.30 -12.94 -0.87
C ILE A 96 -16.04 -13.40 -0.15
N PHE A 97 -14.88 -12.95 -0.59
CA PHE A 97 -13.59 -13.32 0.00
C PHE A 97 -13.32 -12.59 1.31
N GLU A 98 -13.77 -11.33 1.43
CA GLU A 98 -13.60 -10.55 2.66
C GLU A 98 -14.25 -11.22 3.88
N ALA A 99 -15.35 -11.97 3.66
CA ALA A 99 -16.04 -12.73 4.71
C ALA A 99 -15.24 -13.93 5.25
N GLU A 100 -14.22 -14.35 4.51
CA GLU A 100 -13.41 -15.54 4.86
C GLU A 100 -12.00 -15.19 5.33
N PHE A 101 -11.47 -14.04 4.89
CA PHE A 101 -10.12 -13.63 5.28
C PHE A 101 -9.95 -13.55 6.79
N LEU A 102 -8.91 -14.20 7.29
CA LEU A 102 -8.58 -14.22 8.72
C LEU A 102 -8.23 -12.82 9.26
N ASP A 103 -8.36 -12.66 10.56
CA ASP A 103 -8.04 -11.42 11.27
C ASP A 103 -6.54 -11.09 11.26
N SER A 104 -5.70 -12.08 11.00
CA SER A 104 -4.26 -11.94 10.81
C SER A 104 -3.85 -11.12 9.57
N SER A 105 -4.75 -10.94 8.58
CA SER A 105 -4.50 -10.24 7.32
C SER A 105 -5.07 -8.82 7.34
N PHE A 106 -4.23 -7.81 7.13
CA PHE A 106 -4.60 -6.38 7.24
C PHE A 106 -4.46 -5.59 5.95
N GLY A 107 -3.53 -5.96 5.06
CA GLY A 107 -3.23 -5.20 3.85
C GLY A 107 -4.32 -5.28 2.80
N TYR A 108 -4.63 -4.14 2.14
CA TYR A 108 -5.58 -4.03 1.02
C TYR A 108 -7.04 -4.40 1.33
N ARG A 109 -7.41 -4.56 2.59
CA ARG A 109 -8.76 -4.88 3.04
C ARG A 109 -9.51 -3.62 3.48
N ALA A 110 -10.81 -3.58 3.20
CA ALA A 110 -11.70 -2.55 3.73
C ALA A 110 -11.75 -2.63 5.26
N GLU A 111 -11.79 -1.48 5.94
CA GLU A 111 -11.87 -1.41 7.41
C GLU A 111 -10.66 -1.96 8.18
N ARG A 112 -9.61 -2.41 7.48
CA ARG A 112 -8.33 -2.82 8.05
C ARG A 112 -7.26 -1.75 7.77
N SER A 113 -6.28 -1.65 8.65
CA SER A 113 -5.26 -0.61 8.57
C SER A 113 -3.92 -1.09 9.12
N ALA A 114 -2.84 -0.40 8.71
CA ALA A 114 -1.52 -0.59 9.29
C ALA A 114 -1.49 -0.33 10.81
N LYS A 115 -2.37 0.56 11.31
CA LYS A 115 -2.50 0.82 12.74
C LYS A 115 -2.97 -0.42 13.49
N GLN A 116 -4.03 -1.08 13.02
CA GLN A 116 -4.56 -2.30 13.63
C GLN A 116 -3.54 -3.46 13.57
N ALA A 117 -2.78 -3.58 12.46
CA ALA A 117 -1.70 -4.56 12.39
C ALA A 117 -0.62 -4.32 13.47
N ILE A 118 -0.22 -3.06 13.71
CA ILE A 118 0.73 -2.74 14.77
C ILE A 118 0.13 -2.97 16.17
N GLU A 119 -1.15 -2.67 16.39
CA GLU A 119 -1.86 -2.94 17.65
C GLU A 119 -1.96 -4.46 17.91
N GLN A 120 -2.20 -5.27 16.89
CA GLN A 120 -2.18 -6.74 17.00
C GLN A 120 -0.79 -7.27 17.37
N ILE A 121 0.27 -6.77 16.74
CA ILE A 121 1.65 -7.15 17.10
C ILE A 121 1.93 -6.86 18.58
N GLU A 122 1.48 -5.71 19.10
CA GLU A 122 1.66 -5.38 20.50
C GLU A 122 0.86 -6.29 21.42
N ALA A 123 -0.37 -6.61 21.08
CA ALA A 123 -1.23 -7.48 21.87
C ALA A 123 -0.60 -8.88 22.00
N VAL A 124 -0.22 -9.49 20.88
CA VAL A 124 0.37 -10.83 20.85
C VAL A 124 1.75 -10.86 21.56
N ARG A 125 2.58 -9.83 21.35
CA ARG A 125 3.84 -9.67 22.09
C ARG A 125 3.60 -9.63 23.60
N ASP A 126 2.61 -8.86 24.07
CA ASP A 126 2.32 -8.68 25.50
C ASP A 126 1.71 -9.96 26.13
N GLU A 127 1.23 -10.91 25.31
CA GLU A 127 0.85 -12.27 25.70
C GLU A 127 2.05 -13.23 25.85
N GLY A 128 3.27 -12.79 25.54
CA GLY A 128 4.49 -13.55 25.75
C GLY A 128 5.27 -13.91 24.48
N HIS A 129 4.77 -13.56 23.29
CA HIS A 129 5.44 -13.84 22.01
C HIS A 129 6.51 -12.78 21.71
N GLU A 130 7.64 -12.88 22.38
CA GLU A 130 8.71 -11.87 22.26
C GLU A 130 9.64 -12.09 21.06
N TRP A 131 9.60 -13.26 20.43
CA TRP A 131 10.38 -13.59 19.25
C TRP A 131 9.56 -13.44 17.98
N VAL A 132 10.25 -13.13 16.89
CA VAL A 132 9.58 -12.82 15.60
C VAL A 132 10.39 -13.38 14.45
N LEU A 133 9.73 -14.11 13.59
CA LEU A 133 10.18 -14.35 12.22
C LEU A 133 9.70 -13.17 11.35
N ASP A 134 10.62 -12.26 10.99
CA ASP A 134 10.42 -11.19 10.02
C ASP A 134 10.73 -11.72 8.62
N ALA A 135 9.72 -11.86 7.76
CA ALA A 135 9.84 -12.55 6.50
C ALA A 135 9.23 -11.74 5.34
N ASP A 136 9.88 -11.83 4.17
CA ASP A 136 9.49 -11.15 2.92
C ASP A 136 9.45 -12.19 1.78
N ILE A 137 8.39 -12.18 0.98
CA ILE A 137 8.25 -13.06 -0.18
C ILE A 137 9.01 -12.44 -1.36
N LYS A 138 9.89 -13.22 -1.98
CA LYS A 138 10.71 -12.75 -3.09
C LYS A 138 9.85 -12.44 -4.31
N ALA A 139 9.82 -11.16 -4.71
CA ALA A 139 9.16 -10.68 -5.93
C ALA A 139 7.69 -11.17 -6.06
N PHE A 140 6.94 -11.19 -4.97
CA PHE A 140 5.61 -11.80 -4.87
C PHE A 140 4.71 -11.53 -6.09
N PHE A 141 4.46 -10.26 -6.44
CA PHE A 141 3.58 -9.92 -7.56
C PHE A 141 4.09 -10.42 -8.92
N ASP A 142 5.39 -10.64 -9.08
CA ASP A 142 5.99 -11.14 -10.32
C ASP A 142 6.03 -12.68 -10.40
N THR A 143 5.74 -13.38 -9.27
CA THR A 143 5.87 -14.85 -9.17
C THR A 143 4.57 -15.59 -8.90
N VAL A 144 3.44 -14.89 -8.69
CA VAL A 144 2.13 -15.51 -8.49
C VAL A 144 1.79 -16.47 -9.64
N ASN A 145 1.54 -17.72 -9.31
CA ASN A 145 1.14 -18.74 -10.28
C ASN A 145 -0.33 -18.55 -10.67
N HIS A 146 -0.61 -18.32 -11.96
CA HIS A 146 -1.96 -18.03 -12.45
C HIS A 146 -2.93 -19.20 -12.23
N GLU A 147 -2.50 -20.45 -12.41
CA GLU A 147 -3.41 -21.61 -12.25
C GLU A 147 -3.77 -21.79 -10.78
N LYS A 148 -2.81 -21.78 -9.86
CA LYS A 148 -3.08 -21.86 -8.42
C LYS A 148 -3.96 -20.72 -7.92
N LEU A 149 -3.73 -19.49 -8.43
CA LEU A 149 -4.60 -18.37 -8.10
C LEU A 149 -6.02 -18.58 -8.64
N MET A 150 -6.15 -19.08 -9.86
CA MET A 150 -7.47 -19.35 -10.44
C MET A 150 -8.20 -20.49 -9.72
N ASP A 151 -7.47 -21.49 -9.22
CA ASP A 151 -8.03 -22.56 -8.39
C ASP A 151 -8.59 -21.96 -7.09
N ALA A 152 -7.82 -21.14 -6.38
CA ALA A 152 -8.27 -20.45 -5.17
C ALA A 152 -9.50 -19.54 -5.43
N VAL A 153 -9.54 -18.84 -6.56
CA VAL A 153 -10.72 -18.05 -6.93
C VAL A 153 -11.92 -18.95 -7.23
N ALA A 154 -11.71 -20.08 -7.90
CA ALA A 154 -12.78 -21.00 -8.31
C ALA A 154 -13.42 -21.74 -7.12
N GLU A 155 -12.77 -21.84 -5.98
CA GLU A 155 -13.38 -22.39 -4.74
C GLU A 155 -14.65 -21.63 -4.33
N ARG A 156 -14.72 -20.33 -4.60
CA ARG A 156 -15.84 -19.47 -4.20
C ARG A 156 -16.62 -18.90 -5.38
N ILE A 157 -16.05 -18.86 -6.55
CA ILE A 157 -16.63 -18.28 -7.76
C ILE A 157 -16.88 -19.38 -8.79
N SER A 158 -18.14 -19.76 -8.99
CA SER A 158 -18.54 -20.76 -9.99
C SER A 158 -18.94 -20.15 -11.35
N ASP A 159 -19.08 -18.81 -11.45
CA ASP A 159 -19.46 -18.15 -12.72
C ASP A 159 -18.28 -18.16 -13.71
N GLY A 160 -18.36 -19.05 -14.71
CA GLY A 160 -17.29 -19.24 -15.70
C GLY A 160 -16.94 -17.98 -16.50
N ARG A 161 -17.87 -17.01 -16.65
CA ARG A 161 -17.60 -15.74 -17.34
C ARG A 161 -16.78 -14.82 -16.44
N VAL A 162 -17.04 -14.81 -15.14
CA VAL A 162 -16.24 -14.09 -14.14
C VAL A 162 -14.82 -14.68 -14.10
N LEU A 163 -14.69 -16.00 -14.05
CA LEU A 163 -13.38 -16.68 -14.06
C LEU A 163 -12.59 -16.38 -15.33
N ARG A 164 -13.24 -16.41 -16.52
CA ARG A 164 -12.56 -16.03 -17.77
C ARG A 164 -12.08 -14.59 -17.78
N LEU A 165 -12.88 -13.67 -17.25
CA LEU A 165 -12.53 -12.26 -17.17
C LEU A 165 -11.33 -12.02 -16.23
N ILE A 166 -11.29 -12.69 -15.06
CA ILE A 166 -10.12 -12.62 -14.16
C ILE A 166 -8.89 -13.17 -14.88
N ARG A 167 -8.99 -14.35 -15.50
CA ARG A 167 -7.89 -14.97 -16.24
C ARG A 167 -7.39 -14.08 -17.38
N ALA A 168 -8.29 -13.39 -18.08
CA ALA A 168 -7.93 -12.44 -19.14
C ALA A 168 -7.11 -11.26 -18.58
N PHE A 169 -7.48 -10.71 -17.41
CA PHE A 169 -6.68 -9.66 -16.77
C PHE A 169 -5.31 -10.15 -16.28
N LEU A 170 -5.21 -11.40 -15.80
CA LEU A 170 -3.93 -11.98 -15.39
C LEU A 170 -3.00 -12.18 -16.60
N LYS A 171 -3.55 -12.59 -17.74
CA LYS A 171 -2.80 -12.85 -19.00
C LYS A 171 -2.63 -11.60 -19.87
N ALA A 172 -3.16 -10.44 -19.45
CA ALA A 172 -3.02 -9.21 -20.22
C ALA A 172 -1.53 -8.91 -20.48
N ASP A 173 -1.20 -8.71 -21.76
CA ASP A 173 0.16 -8.43 -22.20
C ASP A 173 0.74 -7.18 -21.52
N ILE A 174 2.05 -7.11 -21.50
CA ILE A 174 2.80 -6.00 -20.94
C ILE A 174 3.51 -5.26 -22.08
N MET A 175 3.19 -3.97 -22.21
CA MET A 175 3.92 -3.07 -23.12
C MET A 175 5.06 -2.41 -22.34
N GLU A 176 6.29 -2.69 -22.73
CA GLU A 176 7.48 -2.13 -22.13
C GLU A 176 8.21 -1.20 -23.10
N GLN A 177 8.49 0.01 -22.68
CA GLN A 177 9.15 1.01 -23.52
C GLN A 177 10.55 0.52 -23.96
N GLY A 178 10.76 0.44 -25.27
CA GLY A 178 12.01 -0.03 -25.85
C GLY A 178 12.12 -1.56 -26.05
N GLN A 179 11.22 -2.37 -25.48
CA GLN A 179 11.21 -3.84 -25.61
C GLN A 179 9.98 -4.38 -26.37
N GLY A 180 8.94 -3.55 -26.51
CA GLY A 180 7.70 -3.94 -27.19
C GLY A 180 6.72 -4.71 -26.31
N LEU A 181 5.86 -5.51 -26.94
CA LEU A 181 4.82 -6.31 -26.31
C LEU A 181 5.41 -7.62 -25.77
N ARG A 182 5.10 -7.96 -24.53
CA ARG A 182 5.48 -9.22 -23.87
C ARG A 182 4.26 -9.90 -23.27
N GLU A 183 4.17 -11.20 -23.48
CA GLU A 183 3.16 -12.02 -22.80
C GLU A 183 3.37 -12.04 -21.29
N ASN A 184 2.28 -11.98 -20.54
CA ASN A 184 2.28 -12.15 -19.10
C ASN A 184 1.85 -13.57 -18.73
N VAL A 185 2.83 -14.46 -18.62
CA VAL A 185 2.58 -15.88 -18.30
C VAL A 185 2.60 -16.20 -16.83
N ILE A 186 3.12 -15.29 -15.98
CA ILE A 186 3.25 -15.46 -14.53
C ILE A 186 3.19 -14.08 -13.86
N GLY A 187 2.67 -14.05 -12.64
CA GLY A 187 2.56 -12.83 -11.85
C GLY A 187 1.29 -12.03 -12.14
N THR A 188 1.03 -11.06 -11.29
CA THR A 188 -0.06 -10.09 -11.45
C THR A 188 0.53 -8.71 -11.70
N PRO A 189 0.00 -7.93 -12.66
CA PRO A 189 0.53 -6.58 -12.90
C PRO A 189 0.47 -5.72 -11.64
N GLN A 190 1.62 -5.29 -11.12
CA GLN A 190 1.68 -4.33 -10.03
C GLN A 190 1.04 -3.00 -10.49
N GLY A 191 -0.13 -2.65 -9.94
CA GLY A 191 -0.90 -1.45 -10.31
C GLY A 191 -2.26 -1.73 -10.95
N GLY A 192 -2.60 -2.98 -11.20
CA GLY A 192 -3.98 -3.39 -11.50
C GLY A 192 -4.89 -3.13 -10.29
N VAL A 193 -6.13 -2.69 -10.54
CA VAL A 193 -7.11 -2.38 -9.48
C VAL A 193 -7.53 -3.62 -8.70
N ILE A 194 -7.59 -4.77 -9.37
CA ILE A 194 -7.98 -6.04 -8.76
C ILE A 194 -6.80 -6.80 -8.14
N SER A 195 -5.54 -6.49 -8.55
CA SER A 195 -4.34 -7.23 -8.10
C SER A 195 -4.19 -7.32 -6.59
N PRO A 196 -4.50 -6.29 -5.78
CA PRO A 196 -4.44 -6.39 -4.31
C PRO A 196 -5.41 -7.42 -3.72
N LEU A 197 -6.63 -7.53 -4.27
CA LEU A 197 -7.60 -8.55 -3.83
C LEU A 197 -7.12 -9.95 -4.22
N LEU A 198 -6.66 -10.12 -5.46
CA LEU A 198 -6.12 -11.41 -5.92
C LEU A 198 -4.89 -11.85 -5.11
N ALA A 199 -4.05 -10.90 -4.68
CA ALA A 199 -2.94 -11.17 -3.78
C ALA A 199 -3.41 -11.72 -2.43
N ASN A 200 -4.45 -11.12 -1.83
CA ASN A 200 -5.01 -11.62 -0.58
C ASN A 200 -5.68 -13.00 -0.74
N ILE A 201 -6.39 -13.22 -1.85
CA ILE A 201 -6.98 -14.55 -2.14
C ILE A 201 -5.89 -15.62 -2.23
N TYR A 202 -4.78 -15.31 -2.91
CA TYR A 202 -3.67 -16.24 -3.07
C TYR A 202 -2.95 -16.56 -1.75
N LEU A 203 -2.76 -15.55 -0.89
CA LEU A 203 -2.09 -15.71 0.39
C LEU A 203 -3.03 -16.15 1.53
N HIS A 204 -4.33 -16.23 1.28
CA HIS A 204 -5.29 -16.73 2.28
C HIS A 204 -4.99 -18.18 2.66
N TYR A 205 -4.60 -19.01 1.69
CA TYR A 205 -4.13 -20.37 1.95
C TYR A 205 -2.95 -20.39 2.94
N PHE A 206 -1.98 -19.48 2.79
CA PHE A 206 -0.89 -19.33 3.74
C PHE A 206 -1.40 -18.95 5.14
N ASP A 207 -2.33 -18.00 5.22
CA ASP A 207 -2.90 -17.56 6.50
C ASP A 207 -3.61 -18.73 7.23
N GLU A 208 -4.41 -19.51 6.51
CA GLU A 208 -5.13 -20.68 7.05
C GLU A 208 -4.16 -21.76 7.54
N ARG A 209 -3.18 -22.13 6.73
CA ARG A 209 -2.19 -23.15 7.08
C ARG A 209 -1.38 -22.77 8.30
N MET A 210 -0.96 -21.50 8.41
CA MET A 210 -0.23 -21.02 9.60
C MET A 210 -1.11 -21.03 10.85
N ALA A 211 -2.38 -20.66 10.72
CA ALA A 211 -3.34 -20.72 11.83
C ALA A 211 -3.64 -22.16 12.26
N GLU A 212 -3.75 -23.11 11.33
CA GLU A 212 -3.92 -24.55 11.64
C GLU A 212 -2.73 -25.12 12.42
N LEU A 213 -1.51 -24.61 12.16
CA LEU A 213 -0.32 -24.97 12.90
C LEU A 213 -0.19 -24.24 14.25
N GLY A 214 -1.11 -23.33 14.58
CA GLY A 214 -1.15 -22.61 15.84
C GLY A 214 -0.26 -21.37 15.90
N TYR A 215 0.29 -20.90 14.78
CA TYR A 215 1.14 -19.71 14.75
C TYR A 215 0.32 -18.41 14.74
N GLU A 216 0.81 -17.44 15.52
CA GLU A 216 0.34 -16.07 15.50
C GLU A 216 0.99 -15.29 14.36
N VAL A 217 0.21 -14.95 13.32
CA VAL A 217 0.67 -14.23 12.13
C VAL A 217 0.07 -12.83 12.06
N VAL A 218 0.88 -11.84 11.69
CA VAL A 218 0.40 -10.51 11.32
C VAL A 218 0.91 -10.20 9.91
N ARG A 219 0.00 -10.22 8.93
CA ARG A 219 0.30 -10.02 7.52
C ARG A 219 -0.27 -8.71 6.98
N TYR A 220 0.55 -7.96 6.27
CA TYR A 220 0.15 -6.76 5.53
C TYR A 220 0.58 -6.88 4.06
N ALA A 221 -0.31 -7.34 3.20
CA ALA A 221 -0.03 -7.74 1.81
C ALA A 221 0.97 -8.91 1.74
N ASP A 222 2.14 -8.69 1.14
CA ASP A 222 3.25 -9.64 1.02
C ASP A 222 4.27 -9.56 2.18
N ASP A 223 4.20 -8.51 3.01
CA ASP A 223 5.02 -8.40 4.23
C ASP A 223 4.30 -9.09 5.41
N PHE A 224 4.98 -9.96 6.16
CA PHE A 224 4.38 -10.60 7.34
C PHE A 224 5.40 -10.87 8.44
N LEU A 225 4.86 -10.97 9.65
CA LEU A 225 5.55 -11.41 10.85
C LEU A 225 4.88 -12.67 11.37
N VAL A 226 5.67 -13.67 11.81
CA VAL A 226 5.20 -14.75 12.66
C VAL A 226 5.73 -14.48 14.05
N LEU A 227 4.84 -14.30 15.02
CA LEU A 227 5.19 -14.03 16.42
C LEU A 227 5.28 -15.35 17.17
N CYS A 228 6.34 -15.53 17.94
CA CYS A 228 6.72 -16.77 18.60
C CYS A 228 7.05 -16.51 20.07
N GLU A 229 6.87 -17.51 20.91
CA GLU A 229 7.21 -17.44 22.34
C GLU A 229 8.73 -17.45 22.54
N ASP A 230 9.44 -18.29 21.77
CA ASP A 230 10.89 -18.45 21.87
C ASP A 230 11.60 -18.53 20.51
N GLU A 231 12.93 -18.61 20.54
CA GLU A 231 13.77 -18.68 19.34
C GLU A 231 13.65 -20.00 18.59
N GLU A 232 13.40 -21.11 19.30
CA GLU A 232 13.27 -22.44 18.70
C GLU A 232 11.98 -22.53 17.90
N GLU A 233 10.86 -22.05 18.45
CA GLU A 233 9.60 -21.93 17.73
C GLU A 233 9.74 -21.06 16.46
N ALA A 234 10.49 -19.94 16.55
CA ALA A 234 10.76 -19.10 15.37
C ALA A 234 11.59 -19.83 14.30
N LYS A 235 12.49 -20.75 14.68
CA LYS A 235 13.26 -21.60 13.76
C LYS A 235 12.37 -22.68 13.12
N GLU A 236 11.45 -23.27 13.86
CA GLU A 236 10.46 -24.20 13.32
C GLU A 236 9.51 -23.49 12.35
N ALA A 237 9.05 -22.29 12.70
CA ALA A 237 8.19 -21.48 11.85
C ALA A 237 8.81 -21.21 10.47
N ILE A 238 10.13 -20.98 10.36
CA ILE A 238 10.80 -20.83 9.05
C ILE A 238 10.59 -22.06 8.16
N THR A 239 10.64 -23.25 8.73
CA THR A 239 10.49 -24.50 7.98
C THR A 239 9.07 -24.63 7.46
N HIS A 240 8.07 -24.45 8.33
CA HIS A 240 6.65 -24.48 7.94
C HIS A 240 6.31 -23.40 6.92
N VAL A 241 6.78 -22.16 7.13
CA VAL A 241 6.58 -21.08 6.17
C VAL A 241 7.15 -21.42 4.79
N ARG A 242 8.35 -22.04 4.71
CA ARG A 242 8.93 -22.48 3.44
C ARG A 242 8.09 -23.53 2.76
N GLU A 243 7.68 -24.56 3.50
CA GLU A 243 6.83 -25.65 2.97
C GLU A 243 5.52 -25.10 2.39
N ILE A 244 4.82 -24.26 3.14
CA ILE A 244 3.56 -23.66 2.70
C ILE A 244 3.76 -22.74 1.47
N LEU A 245 4.82 -21.92 1.47
CA LEU A 245 5.12 -21.06 0.32
C LEU A 245 5.53 -21.87 -0.92
N ASP A 246 6.25 -22.99 -0.77
CA ASP A 246 6.58 -23.90 -1.86
C ASP A 246 5.32 -24.54 -2.48
N GLU A 247 4.32 -24.89 -1.65
CA GLU A 247 3.00 -25.31 -2.12
C GLU A 247 2.31 -24.22 -2.98
N LEU A 248 2.54 -22.96 -2.69
CA LEU A 248 2.06 -21.81 -3.46
C LEU A 248 3.00 -21.44 -4.62
N ALA A 249 4.08 -22.18 -4.88
CA ALA A 249 5.13 -21.83 -5.85
C ALA A 249 5.75 -20.43 -5.57
N LEU A 250 5.86 -20.06 -4.31
CA LEU A 250 6.49 -18.83 -3.81
C LEU A 250 7.79 -19.15 -3.09
N THR A 251 8.65 -18.16 -2.93
CA THR A 251 9.95 -18.34 -2.28
C THR A 251 10.21 -17.21 -1.29
N LEU A 252 10.69 -17.56 -0.08
CA LEU A 252 11.17 -16.56 0.87
C LEU A 252 12.39 -15.80 0.33
N HIS A 253 12.47 -14.51 0.66
CA HIS A 253 13.65 -13.72 0.34
C HIS A 253 14.80 -14.05 1.32
N PRO A 254 15.90 -14.71 0.89
CA PRO A 254 16.89 -15.28 1.81
C PRO A 254 17.61 -14.24 2.67
N GLU A 255 17.85 -13.03 2.10
CA GLU A 255 18.60 -11.97 2.83
C GLU A 255 17.71 -11.14 3.75
N LYS A 256 16.39 -11.17 3.59
CA LYS A 256 15.46 -10.38 4.36
C LYS A 256 14.73 -11.16 5.45
N THR A 257 14.68 -12.48 5.33
CA THR A 257 14.11 -13.36 6.36
C THR A 257 15.03 -13.43 7.55
N LYS A 258 14.57 -13.01 8.73
CA LYS A 258 15.37 -12.91 9.95
C LYS A 258 14.53 -13.26 11.16
N ILE A 259 15.15 -13.98 12.11
CA ILE A 259 14.62 -14.12 13.46
C ILE A 259 15.14 -12.94 14.29
N LYS A 260 14.26 -12.32 15.06
CA LYS A 260 14.54 -11.17 15.92
C LYS A 260 13.81 -11.32 17.25
N ASN A 261 14.29 -10.59 18.26
CA ASN A 261 13.56 -10.39 19.51
C ASN A 261 13.11 -8.94 19.63
N PHE A 262 11.94 -8.68 20.21
CA PHE A 262 11.43 -7.31 20.40
C PHE A 262 12.32 -6.45 21.30
N SER A 263 13.21 -7.04 22.12
CA SER A 263 14.23 -6.28 22.88
C SER A 263 15.20 -5.51 21.97
N GLU A 264 15.47 -6.03 20.76
CA GLU A 264 16.33 -5.39 19.76
C GLU A 264 15.56 -4.44 18.85
N GLY A 265 14.22 -4.54 18.84
CA GLY A 265 13.33 -3.78 17.98
C GLY A 265 13.07 -4.45 16.63
N VAL A 266 11.80 -4.62 16.31
CA VAL A 266 11.29 -5.21 15.07
C VAL A 266 10.69 -4.13 14.19
N ASP A 267 11.20 -4.02 12.97
CA ASP A 267 10.73 -3.05 11.98
C ASP A 267 9.55 -3.60 11.20
N PHE A 268 8.37 -2.96 11.30
CA PHE A 268 7.20 -3.30 10.51
C PHE A 268 6.37 -2.06 10.17
N LEU A 269 5.86 -1.96 8.95
CA LEU A 269 5.01 -0.87 8.45
C LEU A 269 5.51 0.55 8.81
N GLY A 270 6.82 0.75 8.83
CA GLY A 270 7.43 2.05 9.12
C GLY A 270 7.61 2.37 10.61
N PHE A 271 7.22 1.46 11.49
CA PHE A 271 7.49 1.51 12.92
C PHE A 271 8.66 0.59 13.27
N THR A 272 9.34 0.87 14.37
CA THR A 272 10.17 -0.07 15.12
C THR A 272 9.46 -0.36 16.43
N VAL A 273 9.04 -1.61 16.63
CA VAL A 273 8.32 -2.08 17.81
C VAL A 273 9.32 -2.73 18.76
N TYR A 274 9.30 -2.31 20.03
CA TYR A 274 10.11 -2.85 21.12
C TYR A 274 9.23 -3.47 22.20
N ILE A 275 9.81 -4.10 23.19
CA ILE A 275 9.10 -4.46 24.41
C ILE A 275 8.61 -3.18 25.08
N GLY A 276 7.28 -3.06 25.27
CA GLY A 276 6.65 -1.95 26.00
C GLY A 276 6.55 -0.60 25.27
N HIS A 277 7.14 -0.44 24.08
CA HIS A 277 7.01 0.80 23.32
C HIS A 277 7.23 0.62 21.81
N LYS A 278 6.79 1.61 21.02
CA LYS A 278 7.01 1.69 19.57
C LYS A 278 7.36 3.10 19.12
N VAL A 279 8.21 3.20 18.11
CA VAL A 279 8.65 4.48 17.55
C VAL A 279 8.61 4.46 16.02
N PRO A 280 8.52 5.62 15.34
CA PRO A 280 8.74 5.68 13.90
C PRO A 280 10.16 5.25 13.54
N ARG A 281 10.30 4.38 12.56
CA ARG A 281 11.57 3.91 12.03
C ARG A 281 12.46 5.08 11.57
N LYS A 282 13.77 4.99 11.79
CA LYS A 282 14.73 6.07 11.47
C LYS A 282 14.65 6.54 10.00
N GLU A 283 14.50 5.61 9.07
CA GLU A 283 14.34 5.92 7.63
C GLU A 283 13.07 6.73 7.35
N THR A 284 11.99 6.45 8.06
CA THR A 284 10.71 7.16 7.93
C THR A 284 10.82 8.60 8.42
N VAL A 285 11.54 8.81 9.53
CA VAL A 285 11.87 10.17 10.03
C VAL A 285 12.75 10.90 9.03
N LYS A 286 13.73 10.23 8.42
CA LYS A 286 14.56 10.80 7.35
C LYS A 286 13.71 11.22 6.14
N LYS A 287 12.80 10.35 5.66
CA LYS A 287 11.87 10.65 4.56
C LYS A 287 11.00 11.88 4.86
N TYR A 288 10.47 12.01 6.08
CA TYR A 288 9.76 13.21 6.52
C TYR A 288 10.63 14.46 6.39
N LYS A 289 11.84 14.43 6.97
CA LYS A 289 12.78 15.55 6.87
C LYS A 289 13.13 15.91 5.43
N ASP A 290 13.26 14.93 4.55
CA ASP A 290 13.56 15.17 3.13
C ASP A 290 12.36 15.77 2.39
N ALA A 291 11.13 15.35 2.70
CA ALA A 291 9.93 15.97 2.17
C ALA A 291 9.81 17.44 2.59
N VAL A 292 10.04 17.74 3.87
CA VAL A 292 10.09 19.12 4.39
C VAL A 292 11.20 19.92 3.72
N ARG A 293 12.40 19.36 3.55
CA ARG A 293 13.52 20.03 2.86
C ARG A 293 13.16 20.42 1.43
N ARG A 294 12.47 19.54 0.69
CA ARG A 294 12.08 19.82 -0.72
C ARG A 294 11.20 21.06 -0.83
N VAL A 295 10.18 21.19 0.03
CA VAL A 295 9.22 22.32 -0.01
C VAL A 295 9.74 23.59 0.67
N THR A 296 10.84 23.51 1.44
CA THR A 296 11.47 24.64 2.14
C THR A 296 12.83 25.01 1.57
N ARG A 297 13.12 24.72 0.29
CA ARG A 297 14.33 25.17 -0.39
C ARG A 297 14.31 26.69 -0.52
N ARG A 298 15.41 27.37 -0.12
CA ARG A 298 15.51 28.85 -0.08
C ARG A 298 15.38 29.55 -1.44
N ASN A 299 15.67 28.83 -2.51
CA ASN A 299 15.62 29.32 -3.89
C ASN A 299 14.28 29.11 -4.59
N LEU A 300 13.26 28.57 -3.92
CA LEU A 300 11.94 28.39 -4.52
C LEU A 300 11.30 29.76 -4.77
N PRO A 301 10.71 30.01 -5.98
CA PRO A 301 10.09 31.27 -6.36
C PRO A 301 8.61 31.35 -5.87
N ILE A 302 8.38 31.05 -4.58
CA ILE A 302 7.07 31.08 -3.94
C ILE A 302 7.14 31.83 -2.61
N ASN A 303 6.02 32.34 -2.12
CA ASN A 303 5.93 33.03 -0.84
C ASN A 303 5.81 32.05 0.33
N LEU A 304 5.90 32.57 1.57
CA LEU A 304 5.84 31.76 2.80
C LEU A 304 4.51 31.03 2.95
N GLU A 305 3.42 31.69 2.63
CA GLU A 305 2.05 31.18 2.73
C GLU A 305 1.88 29.94 1.84
N MET A 306 2.37 30.01 0.61
CA MET A 306 2.35 28.87 -0.31
C MET A 306 3.22 27.71 0.17
N VAL A 307 4.37 27.99 0.81
CA VAL A 307 5.18 26.94 1.45
C VAL A 307 4.42 26.28 2.58
N ILE A 308 3.73 27.04 3.44
CA ILE A 308 2.93 26.51 4.54
C ILE A 308 1.79 25.62 4.01
N VAL A 309 1.10 26.05 2.94
CA VAL A 309 0.05 25.24 2.30
C VAL A 309 0.59 23.90 1.78
N LYS A 310 1.78 23.89 1.17
CA LYS A 310 2.45 22.64 0.70
C LYS A 310 2.99 21.78 1.85
N LEU A 311 3.33 22.39 2.98
CA LEU A 311 3.91 21.70 4.14
C LEU A 311 2.86 20.99 5.00
N ASN A 312 1.70 21.62 5.16
CA ASN A 312 0.64 21.11 6.02
C ASN A 312 0.19 19.68 5.70
N PRO A 313 -0.02 19.28 4.42
CA PRO A 313 -0.34 17.88 4.10
C PRO A 313 0.76 16.89 4.53
N ILE A 314 2.04 17.30 4.44
CA ILE A 314 3.18 16.47 4.88
C ILE A 314 3.14 16.29 6.40
N ILE A 315 2.95 17.38 7.15
CA ILE A 315 2.89 17.37 8.62
C ILE A 315 1.70 16.53 9.09
N VAL A 316 0.51 16.81 8.58
CA VAL A 316 -0.73 16.15 9.00
C VAL A 316 -0.74 14.68 8.61
N GLY A 317 -0.35 14.35 7.38
CA GLY A 317 -0.33 12.97 6.89
C GLY A 317 0.64 12.10 7.71
N TRP A 318 1.89 12.56 7.85
CA TRP A 318 2.90 11.85 8.63
C TRP A 318 2.53 11.77 10.12
N GLY A 319 2.07 12.88 10.70
CA GLY A 319 1.70 12.95 12.10
C GLY A 319 0.52 12.03 12.45
N ASN A 320 -0.54 12.01 11.64
CA ASN A 320 -1.69 11.13 11.86
C ASN A 320 -1.33 9.64 11.74
N TYR A 321 -0.40 9.29 10.87
CA TYR A 321 0.06 7.91 10.72
C TYR A 321 0.81 7.43 11.96
N PHE A 322 1.73 8.26 12.48
CA PHE A 322 2.62 7.88 13.59
C PHE A 322 2.13 8.28 14.99
N LYS A 323 0.97 8.94 15.13
CA LYS A 323 0.44 9.36 16.44
C LYS A 323 0.19 8.23 17.45
N ILE A 324 0.08 6.99 16.98
CA ILE A 324 -0.10 5.81 17.83
C ILE A 324 1.21 5.36 18.52
N ALA A 325 2.35 5.91 18.11
CA ALA A 325 3.66 5.58 18.66
C ALA A 325 4.07 6.52 19.80
N ASN A 326 5.14 6.18 20.50
CA ASN A 326 5.74 6.97 21.57
C ASN A 326 6.51 8.16 20.98
N VAL A 327 5.80 9.20 20.53
CA VAL A 327 6.34 10.26 19.67
C VAL A 327 6.38 11.67 20.30
N ASN A 328 5.94 11.87 21.54
CA ASN A 328 5.87 13.20 22.17
C ASN A 328 7.17 14.01 22.00
N TRP A 329 8.30 13.43 22.37
CA TRP A 329 9.59 14.08 22.26
C TRP A 329 9.99 14.30 20.79
N LEU A 330 9.79 13.29 19.94
CA LEU A 330 10.10 13.34 18.52
C LEU A 330 9.31 14.44 17.80
N TYR A 331 8.00 14.55 18.07
CA TYR A 331 7.14 15.56 17.47
C TYR A 331 7.56 16.98 17.84
N LYS A 332 7.85 17.23 19.12
CA LYS A 332 8.40 18.53 19.58
C LYS A 332 9.69 18.88 18.84
N GLY A 333 10.59 17.91 18.68
CA GLY A 333 11.84 18.10 17.98
C GLY A 333 11.66 18.39 16.47
N LEU A 334 10.78 17.63 15.80
CA LEU A 334 10.46 17.81 14.38
C LEU A 334 9.73 19.13 14.11
N ASP A 335 8.82 19.55 15.00
CA ASP A 335 8.13 20.84 14.91
C ASP A 335 9.14 22.00 15.02
N SER A 336 10.03 21.92 16.01
CA SER A 336 11.10 22.93 16.18
C SER A 336 11.98 23.01 14.93
N TRP A 337 12.42 21.87 14.42
CA TRP A 337 13.23 21.78 13.21
C TRP A 337 12.49 22.31 11.98
N THR A 338 11.20 21.99 11.82
CA THR A 338 10.36 22.48 10.71
C THR A 338 10.22 24.00 10.75
N ARG A 339 9.97 24.59 11.94
CA ARG A 339 9.92 26.05 12.11
C ARG A 339 11.27 26.71 11.75
N MET A 340 12.38 26.10 12.15
CA MET A 340 13.72 26.57 11.77
C MET A 340 13.92 26.56 10.25
N ARG A 341 13.44 25.54 9.55
CA ARG A 341 13.48 25.46 8.07
C ARG A 341 12.67 26.60 7.43
N LEU A 342 11.46 26.88 7.94
CA LEU A 342 10.61 27.98 7.45
C LEU A 342 11.24 29.36 7.66
N ARG A 343 11.86 29.60 8.82
CA ARG A 343 12.60 30.83 9.08
C ARG A 343 13.75 31.05 8.10
N ALA A 344 14.53 29.98 7.88
CA ALA A 344 15.63 30.02 6.91
C ALA A 344 15.14 30.22 5.47
N PHE A 345 13.95 29.70 5.11
CA PHE A 345 13.31 29.98 3.83
C PHE A 345 12.91 31.45 3.71
N LYS A 346 12.20 32.00 4.69
CA LYS A 346 11.72 33.38 4.68
C LYS A 346 12.85 34.40 4.61
N GLU A 347 13.91 34.22 5.40
CA GLU A 347 15.06 35.13 5.45
C GLU A 347 16.13 34.83 4.39
N LYS A 348 15.93 33.79 3.57
CA LYS A 348 16.90 33.33 2.54
C LYS A 348 18.29 32.98 3.08
N LYS A 349 18.47 32.94 4.41
CA LYS A 349 19.73 32.63 5.11
C LYS A 349 19.49 31.82 6.38
N LYS A 350 20.54 31.16 6.88
CA LYS A 350 20.55 30.58 8.24
C LYS A 350 20.98 31.69 9.22
N SER A 351 20.14 31.95 10.24
CA SER A 351 20.47 32.87 11.30
C SER A 351 19.79 32.45 12.59
N TYR A 352 20.51 32.48 13.71
CA TYR A 352 19.91 32.27 15.04
C TYR A 352 18.99 33.43 15.43
N LEU A 353 19.24 34.66 14.94
CA LEU A 353 18.39 35.81 15.15
C LEU A 353 17.02 35.69 14.48
N SER A 354 16.84 34.76 13.57
CA SER A 354 15.55 34.48 12.95
C SER A 354 14.48 34.02 13.97
N ASN A 355 14.89 33.46 15.10
CA ASN A 355 13.95 33.02 16.16
C ASN A 355 13.28 34.20 16.86
N THR A 356 13.97 35.32 17.01
CA THR A 356 13.43 36.54 17.63
C THR A 356 12.54 37.33 16.67
N ARG A 357 12.93 37.38 15.38
CA ARG A 357 12.22 38.12 14.33
C ARG A 357 10.95 37.41 13.84
N ILE A 358 10.98 36.07 13.75
CA ILE A 358 9.86 35.23 13.27
C ILE A 358 9.46 34.30 14.42
N ARG A 359 8.61 34.80 15.31
CA ARG A 359 8.11 34.05 16.48
C ARG A 359 7.22 32.88 16.03
N ASN A 360 7.00 31.90 16.92
CA ASN A 360 6.15 30.76 16.63
C ASN A 360 4.71 31.17 16.27
N ASP A 361 4.15 32.15 16.99
CA ASP A 361 2.81 32.68 16.75
C ASP A 361 2.65 33.27 15.34
N PHE A 362 3.70 33.93 14.83
CA PHE A 362 3.71 34.42 13.47
C PHE A 362 3.49 33.33 12.43
N LEU A 363 4.08 32.15 12.63
CA LEU A 363 3.90 31.00 11.74
C LEU A 363 2.54 30.30 11.97
N LYS A 364 2.13 30.16 13.22
CA LYS A 364 0.82 29.60 13.60
C LYS A 364 -0.34 30.43 13.02
N ASN A 365 -0.27 31.76 13.14
CA ASN A 365 -1.28 32.67 12.59
C ASN A 365 -1.36 32.66 11.05
N ARG A 366 -0.34 32.14 10.36
CA ARG A 366 -0.36 31.87 8.92
C ARG A 366 -0.81 30.46 8.57
N GLY A 367 -1.36 29.74 9.54
CA GLY A 367 -1.96 28.42 9.35
C GLY A 367 -0.96 27.25 9.34
N LEU A 368 0.30 27.43 9.83
CA LEU A 368 1.22 26.30 9.99
C LEU A 368 0.65 25.29 11.00
N LYS A 369 0.47 24.05 10.56
CA LYS A 369 0.14 22.91 11.41
C LYS A 369 1.36 22.45 12.21
N SER A 370 1.11 21.75 13.32
CA SER A 370 2.16 21.20 14.19
C SER A 370 1.89 19.73 14.45
N LEU A 371 2.92 18.91 14.46
CA LEU A 371 2.82 17.48 14.81
C LEU A 371 2.32 17.31 16.24
N SER A 372 2.85 18.13 17.16
CA SER A 372 2.48 18.06 18.59
C SER A 372 0.99 18.34 18.85
N THR A 373 0.34 19.17 18.04
CA THR A 373 -1.10 19.44 18.17
C THR A 373 -1.99 18.29 17.68
N LEU A 374 -1.43 17.32 16.95
CA LEU A 374 -2.16 16.13 16.51
C LEU A 374 -2.28 15.07 17.62
N LEU A 375 -1.46 15.15 18.67
CA LEU A 375 -1.53 14.27 19.84
C LEU A 375 -2.59 14.76 20.82
N ASN A 376 -2.69 16.07 21.00
CA ASN A 376 -3.64 16.72 21.89
C ASN A 376 -4.36 17.84 21.12
N PRO A 377 -5.57 17.59 20.58
CA PRO A 377 -6.30 18.58 19.77
C PRO A 377 -6.69 19.87 20.52
N GLU A 378 -6.61 19.87 21.85
CA GLU A 378 -7.03 20.99 22.71
C GLU A 378 -5.94 22.05 22.99
N TRP A 379 -4.78 22.01 22.27
CA TRP A 379 -3.70 23.01 22.40
C TRP A 379 -3.57 23.94 21.20
#